data_44fe9fcd9a33c5c10bc68c43ad62c6ff
#
_entry.id   44fe9fcd9a33c5c10bc68c43ad62c6ff
#
_cell.length_a   1.000
_cell.length_b   1.000
_cell.length_c   1.000
_cell.angle_alpha   90.00
_cell.angle_beta   90.00
_cell.angle_gamma   90.00
#
_symmetry.space_group_name_H-M   'P 1'
#
loop_
_entity.id
_entity.type
_entity.pdbx_description
1 polymer ?
#
loop_
_entity_poly.entity_id
_entity_poly.type
_entity_poly.pdbx_seq_one_letter_code
_entity_poly.pdbx_strand_id
1 'polypeptide(L)'
;WLALQVALVVLVLRRLGLSLTVAGMAGVAVILLLAPFGSVMELGQVGVLLLALIVLDLIRPAEDRRRRLPAGIGLGIATGIKLTPAVFIIHLWLIGRRREAAVASGTFLATVALGLAVAPTRAWGYWWRLAMGDSGANMDSSGWLFNLSVVSATQRFLGLETGKSVGLMLALVLLVVGLAAAALAHRRGQSLLALGVLGLTSSLANPIAWIHHLVWVLLLIAALLPAAFTTDSSGKHADGPTSEDLPSPMRWLVLLVTIWMCTQPQLTIGGAPHAVEEIHGYTAWEKILAAMPDILVAVLAVSVLVWCLQMQRDTTRTQPMESDVS
;
A
#
# COMPACT_ATOMS: atom_id res chain seq x y z
N TRP A 1 6.93 -22.47 -3.06
CA TRP A 1 6.28 -21.18 -2.84
C TRP A 1 7.01 -20.35 -1.78
N LEU A 2 7.26 -20.88 -0.59
CA LEU A 2 7.93 -20.19 0.51
C LEU A 2 9.31 -19.65 0.08
N ALA A 3 10.16 -20.47 -0.55
CA ALA A 3 11.47 -20.04 -1.04
C ALA A 3 11.37 -18.85 -2.03
N LEU A 4 10.37 -18.87 -2.91
CA LEU A 4 10.09 -17.75 -3.81
C LEU A 4 9.74 -16.48 -3.04
N GLN A 5 8.87 -16.56 -2.04
CA GLN A 5 8.48 -15.40 -1.22
C GLN A 5 9.68 -14.81 -0.48
N VAL A 6 10.52 -15.67 0.14
CA VAL A 6 11.77 -15.23 0.78
C VAL A 6 12.69 -14.52 -0.21
N ALA A 7 12.90 -15.11 -1.38
CA ALA A 7 13.71 -14.51 -2.44
C ALA A 7 13.16 -13.16 -2.90
N LEU A 8 11.84 -13.01 -3.00
CA LEU A 8 11.19 -11.75 -3.37
C LEU A 8 11.36 -10.67 -2.28
N VAL A 9 11.26 -11.03 -0.99
CA VAL A 9 11.54 -10.09 0.11
C VAL A 9 12.98 -9.59 0.04
N VAL A 10 13.95 -10.50 -0.10
CA VAL A 10 15.36 -10.13 -0.26
C VAL A 10 15.58 -9.26 -1.48
N LEU A 11 14.94 -9.58 -2.61
CA LEU A 11 15.04 -8.80 -3.83
C LEU A 11 14.48 -7.38 -3.66
N VAL A 12 13.33 -7.22 -2.98
CA VAL A 12 12.77 -5.90 -2.62
C VAL A 12 13.77 -5.12 -1.76
N LEU A 13 14.30 -5.72 -0.71
CA LEU A 13 15.27 -5.07 0.19
C LEU A 13 16.56 -4.69 -0.55
N ARG A 14 17.04 -5.54 -1.44
CA ARG A 14 18.15 -5.22 -2.36
C ARG A 14 17.82 -4.01 -3.24
N ARG A 15 16.60 -3.95 -3.75
CA ARG A 15 16.13 -2.81 -4.56
C ARG A 15 16.06 -1.51 -3.76
N LEU A 16 15.82 -1.60 -2.47
CA LEU A 16 15.84 -0.46 -1.54
C LEU A 16 17.26 -0.05 -1.10
N GLY A 17 18.31 -0.64 -1.68
CA GLY A 17 19.71 -0.24 -1.48
C GLY A 17 20.48 -1.07 -0.44
N LEU A 18 19.88 -2.07 0.21
CA LEU A 18 20.61 -2.89 1.18
C LEU A 18 21.61 -3.83 0.49
N SER A 19 22.77 -4.08 1.10
CA SER A 19 23.71 -5.12 0.63
C SER A 19 23.05 -6.52 0.69
N LEU A 20 23.57 -7.50 -0.05
CA LEU A 20 22.97 -8.85 -0.08
C LEU A 20 22.91 -9.48 1.31
N THR A 21 23.97 -9.35 2.09
CA THR A 21 24.04 -9.89 3.46
C THR A 21 23.01 -9.21 4.37
N VAL A 22 22.96 -7.86 4.35
CA VAL A 22 21.99 -7.10 5.15
C VAL A 22 20.56 -7.39 4.70
N ALA A 23 20.29 -7.47 3.39
CA ALA A 23 18.98 -7.81 2.85
C ALA A 23 18.54 -9.23 3.25
N GLY A 24 19.46 -10.19 3.31
CA GLY A 24 19.18 -11.55 3.80
C GLY A 24 18.78 -11.55 5.28
N MET A 25 19.59 -10.91 6.15
CA MET A 25 19.29 -10.81 7.58
C MET A 25 17.99 -10.02 7.84
N ALA A 26 17.84 -8.86 7.20
CA ALA A 26 16.64 -8.05 7.30
C ALA A 26 15.41 -8.77 6.75
N GLY A 27 15.56 -9.56 5.68
CA GLY A 27 14.49 -10.38 5.11
C GLY A 27 13.95 -11.40 6.11
N VAL A 28 14.83 -12.06 6.84
CA VAL A 28 14.43 -12.96 7.94
C VAL A 28 13.68 -12.18 9.03
N ALA A 29 14.22 -11.04 9.47
CA ALA A 29 13.56 -10.19 10.45
C ALA A 29 12.19 -9.70 10.00
N VAL A 30 12.06 -9.27 8.74
CA VAL A 30 10.78 -8.85 8.14
C VAL A 30 9.75 -9.98 8.19
N ILE A 31 10.14 -11.19 7.81
CA ILE A 31 9.22 -12.34 7.79
C ILE A 31 8.80 -12.75 9.21
N LEU A 32 9.72 -12.72 10.16
CA LEU A 32 9.45 -13.19 11.52
C LEU A 32 8.77 -12.13 12.40
N LEU A 33 9.05 -10.85 12.20
CA LEU A 33 8.60 -9.77 13.08
C LEU A 33 7.43 -8.97 12.52
N LEU A 34 7.27 -8.90 11.19
CA LEU A 34 6.17 -8.19 10.58
C LEU A 34 5.02 -9.15 10.27
N ALA A 35 3.97 -9.09 11.06
CA ALA A 35 2.82 -9.97 10.92
C ALA A 35 2.22 -10.04 9.50
N PRO A 36 2.17 -8.95 8.68
CA PRO A 36 1.75 -9.06 7.28
C PRO A 36 2.57 -10.06 6.48
N PHE A 37 3.88 -10.13 6.70
CA PHE A 37 4.78 -11.04 5.97
C PHE A 37 4.68 -12.48 6.48
N GLY A 38 4.63 -12.66 7.80
CA GLY A 38 4.38 -13.98 8.41
C GLY A 38 3.07 -14.59 7.88
N SER A 39 2.00 -13.81 7.86
CA SER A 39 0.69 -14.24 7.35
C SER A 39 0.70 -14.55 5.84
N VAL A 40 1.46 -13.81 5.01
CA VAL A 40 1.66 -14.15 3.60
C VAL A 40 2.32 -15.52 3.45
N MET A 41 3.33 -15.81 4.29
CA MET A 41 4.04 -17.10 4.24
C MET A 41 3.15 -18.25 4.68
N GLU A 42 2.44 -18.07 5.80
CA GLU A 42 1.56 -19.09 6.39
C GLU A 42 0.40 -19.43 5.46
N LEU A 43 -0.25 -18.43 4.87
CA LEU A 43 -1.44 -18.62 4.05
C LEU A 43 -1.14 -18.80 2.55
N GLY A 44 0.14 -18.78 2.14
CA GLY A 44 0.53 -18.91 0.74
C GLY A 44 0.02 -17.77 -0.16
N GLN A 45 -0.12 -16.55 0.39
CA GLN A 45 -0.71 -15.41 -0.29
C GLN A 45 0.26 -14.72 -1.27
N VAL A 46 -0.29 -14.00 -2.25
CA VAL A 46 0.49 -13.34 -3.32
C VAL A 46 1.00 -11.93 -2.95
N GLY A 47 0.73 -11.44 -1.73
CA GLY A 47 1.02 -10.06 -1.32
C GLY A 47 2.46 -9.62 -1.59
N VAL A 48 3.44 -10.45 -1.22
CA VAL A 48 4.88 -10.16 -1.44
C VAL A 48 5.23 -10.17 -2.94
N LEU A 49 4.61 -11.04 -3.74
CA LEU A 49 4.80 -11.04 -5.20
C LEU A 49 4.31 -9.71 -5.81
N LEU A 50 3.13 -9.24 -5.40
CA LEU A 50 2.59 -7.96 -5.88
C LEU A 50 3.48 -6.79 -5.45
N LEU A 51 3.92 -6.77 -4.19
CA LEU A 51 4.86 -5.77 -3.68
C LEU A 51 6.15 -5.76 -4.51
N ALA A 52 6.74 -6.94 -4.76
CA ALA A 52 7.98 -7.06 -5.53
C ALA A 52 7.81 -6.57 -6.97
N LEU A 53 6.74 -6.97 -7.66
CA LEU A 53 6.45 -6.51 -9.03
C LEU A 53 6.35 -4.99 -9.11
N ILE A 54 5.68 -4.36 -8.14
CA ILE A 54 5.48 -2.91 -8.11
C ILE A 54 6.77 -2.17 -7.72
N VAL A 55 7.47 -2.63 -6.68
CA VAL A 55 8.72 -1.99 -6.23
C VAL A 55 9.80 -2.08 -7.31
N LEU A 56 9.98 -3.25 -7.92
CA LEU A 56 10.97 -3.45 -8.97
C LEU A 56 10.66 -2.66 -10.24
N ASP A 57 9.40 -2.37 -10.46
CA ASP A 57 8.95 -1.62 -11.64
C ASP A 57 8.98 -0.10 -11.43
N LEU A 58 8.52 0.39 -10.28
CA LEU A 58 8.33 1.82 -10.03
C LEU A 58 9.51 2.50 -9.33
N ILE A 59 10.25 1.76 -8.48
CA ILE A 59 11.46 2.27 -7.81
C ILE A 59 12.67 1.88 -8.64
N ARG A 60 13.16 2.81 -9.46
CA ARG A 60 14.29 2.58 -10.36
C ARG A 60 15.47 3.49 -10.01
N PRO A 61 16.69 2.94 -9.84
CA PRO A 61 17.89 3.76 -9.79
C PRO A 61 18.06 4.53 -11.10
N ALA A 62 18.63 5.75 -11.02
CA ALA A 62 18.89 6.59 -12.19
C ALA A 62 19.77 5.88 -13.26
N GLU A 63 20.59 4.94 -12.82
CA GLU A 63 21.54 4.18 -13.66
C GLU A 63 20.87 3.04 -14.45
N ASP A 64 19.67 2.60 -14.11
CA ASP A 64 18.98 1.45 -14.73
C ASP A 64 18.32 1.82 -16.09
N ARG A 65 18.90 2.78 -16.80
CA ARG A 65 18.48 3.19 -18.17
C ARG A 65 18.64 2.07 -19.21
N ARG A 66 19.35 0.98 -18.85
CA ARG A 66 19.61 -0.16 -19.73
C ARG A 66 18.57 -1.28 -19.64
N ARG A 67 17.49 -1.10 -18.86
CA ARG A 67 16.44 -2.13 -18.79
C ARG A 67 15.79 -2.36 -20.15
N ARG A 68 15.77 -3.63 -20.57
CA ARG A 68 15.13 -4.09 -21.79
C ARG A 68 13.60 -3.96 -21.76
N LEU A 69 13.00 -3.96 -20.55
CA LEU A 69 11.55 -3.91 -20.38
C LEU A 69 11.08 -2.49 -19.99
N PRO A 70 10.04 -1.97 -20.67
CA PRO A 70 9.41 -0.71 -20.28
C PRO A 70 8.89 -0.73 -18.84
N ALA A 71 8.93 0.43 -18.17
CA ALA A 71 8.27 0.59 -16.87
C ALA A 71 6.75 0.56 -17.03
N GLY A 72 6.07 -0.05 -16.05
CA GLY A 72 4.64 -0.28 -16.05
C GLY A 72 4.25 -1.74 -16.29
N ILE A 73 5.14 -2.57 -16.87
CA ILE A 73 4.84 -4.00 -17.12
C ILE A 73 4.60 -4.75 -15.81
N GLY A 74 5.49 -4.57 -14.82
CA GLY A 74 5.35 -5.25 -13.52
C GLY A 74 4.06 -4.85 -12.81
N LEU A 75 3.72 -3.56 -12.84
CA LEU A 75 2.46 -3.06 -12.29
C LEU A 75 1.24 -3.61 -13.04
N GLY A 76 1.28 -3.69 -14.37
CA GLY A 76 0.20 -4.26 -15.16
C GLY A 76 -0.04 -5.74 -14.87
N ILE A 77 1.04 -6.54 -14.73
CA ILE A 77 0.96 -7.95 -14.32
C ILE A 77 0.38 -8.07 -12.91
N ALA A 78 0.86 -7.25 -11.96
CA ALA A 78 0.35 -7.23 -10.59
C ALA A 78 -1.16 -6.93 -10.56
N THR A 79 -1.62 -5.98 -11.38
CA THR A 79 -3.04 -5.62 -11.55
C THR A 79 -3.85 -6.78 -12.14
N GLY A 80 -3.27 -7.55 -13.07
CA GLY A 80 -3.89 -8.75 -13.64
C GLY A 80 -4.03 -9.91 -12.66
N ILE A 81 -3.09 -10.04 -11.72
CA ILE A 81 -3.15 -11.06 -10.64
C ILE A 81 -4.21 -10.66 -9.60
N LYS A 82 -4.27 -9.39 -9.23
CA LYS A 82 -5.20 -8.83 -8.26
C LYS A 82 -5.51 -7.39 -8.64
N LEU A 83 -6.78 -6.98 -8.62
CA LEU A 83 -7.17 -5.67 -9.12
C LEU A 83 -6.72 -4.50 -8.20
N THR A 84 -6.49 -4.74 -6.93
CA THR A 84 -6.06 -3.70 -5.96
C THR A 84 -4.88 -2.85 -6.44
N PRO A 85 -3.81 -3.39 -7.09
CA PRO A 85 -2.73 -2.61 -7.67
C PRO A 85 -3.12 -1.59 -8.74
N ALA A 86 -4.34 -1.64 -9.30
CA ALA A 86 -4.79 -0.65 -10.28
C ALA A 86 -4.72 0.79 -9.76
N VAL A 87 -4.82 1.00 -8.46
CA VAL A 87 -4.66 2.32 -7.82
C VAL A 87 -3.31 2.97 -8.13
N PHE A 88 -2.25 2.18 -8.27
CA PHE A 88 -0.92 2.69 -8.64
C PHE A 88 -0.85 3.15 -10.10
N ILE A 89 -1.71 2.63 -10.98
CA ILE A 89 -1.86 3.13 -12.36
C ILE A 89 -2.44 4.55 -12.30
N ILE A 90 -3.49 4.76 -11.47
CA ILE A 90 -4.07 6.10 -11.24
C ILE A 90 -3.02 7.04 -10.66
N HIS A 91 -2.24 6.57 -9.69
CA HIS A 91 -1.14 7.35 -9.12
C HIS A 91 -0.12 7.78 -10.16
N LEU A 92 0.30 6.89 -11.08
CA LEU A 92 1.21 7.24 -12.18
C LEU A 92 0.63 8.35 -13.07
N TRP A 93 -0.66 8.33 -13.37
CA TRP A 93 -1.34 9.41 -14.07
C TRP A 93 -1.26 10.73 -13.31
N LEU A 94 -1.56 10.73 -12.02
CA LEU A 94 -1.57 11.93 -11.17
C LEU A 94 -0.18 12.58 -11.03
N ILE A 95 0.89 11.79 -11.03
CA ILE A 95 2.27 12.30 -10.96
C ILE A 95 2.88 12.61 -12.32
N GLY A 96 2.13 12.48 -13.41
CA GLY A 96 2.56 12.82 -14.77
C GLY A 96 3.35 11.73 -15.49
N ARG A 97 3.54 10.53 -14.91
CA ARG A 97 4.24 9.38 -15.52
C ARG A 97 3.31 8.64 -16.51
N ARG A 98 2.74 9.38 -17.47
CA ARG A 98 1.68 8.91 -18.38
C ARG A 98 2.07 7.72 -19.23
N ARG A 99 3.32 7.68 -19.73
CA ARG A 99 3.82 6.55 -20.54
C ARG A 99 3.80 5.26 -19.75
N GLU A 100 4.24 5.29 -18.52
CA GLU A 100 4.28 4.12 -17.64
C GLU A 100 2.88 3.68 -17.23
N ALA A 101 1.99 4.64 -16.95
CA ALA A 101 0.58 4.35 -16.72
C ALA A 101 -0.07 3.68 -17.95
N ALA A 102 0.20 4.15 -19.16
CA ALA A 102 -0.28 3.54 -20.39
C ALA A 102 0.26 2.12 -20.61
N VAL A 103 1.56 1.90 -20.34
CA VAL A 103 2.18 0.56 -20.40
C VAL A 103 1.52 -0.37 -19.37
N ALA A 104 1.33 0.09 -18.14
CA ALA A 104 0.69 -0.71 -17.08
C ALA A 104 -0.77 -1.07 -17.46
N SER A 105 -1.53 -0.10 -17.95
CA SER A 105 -2.90 -0.33 -18.43
C SER A 105 -2.94 -1.32 -19.60
N GLY A 106 -2.06 -1.16 -20.58
CA GLY A 106 -1.97 -2.07 -21.73
C GLY A 106 -1.57 -3.48 -21.32
N THR A 107 -0.61 -3.61 -20.39
CA THR A 107 -0.21 -4.93 -19.84
C THR A 107 -1.35 -5.57 -19.05
N PHE A 108 -2.06 -4.81 -18.22
CA PHE A 108 -3.26 -5.30 -17.53
C PHE A 108 -4.32 -5.79 -18.52
N LEU A 109 -4.64 -5.01 -19.55
CA LEU A 109 -5.61 -5.41 -20.58
C LEU A 109 -5.14 -6.65 -21.34
N ALA A 110 -3.83 -6.80 -21.58
CA ALA A 110 -3.28 -8.01 -22.18
C ALA A 110 -3.48 -9.25 -21.29
N THR A 111 -3.36 -9.11 -19.95
CA THR A 111 -3.68 -10.23 -19.03
C THR A 111 -5.16 -10.59 -19.05
N VAL A 112 -6.05 -9.61 -19.15
CA VAL A 112 -7.51 -9.81 -19.31
C VAL A 112 -7.80 -10.53 -20.63
N ALA A 113 -7.22 -10.06 -21.73
CA ALA A 113 -7.38 -10.68 -23.06
C ALA A 113 -6.88 -12.12 -23.07
N LEU A 114 -5.74 -12.40 -22.42
CA LEU A 114 -5.22 -13.77 -22.25
C LEU A 114 -6.21 -14.66 -21.48
N GLY A 115 -6.77 -14.14 -20.36
CA GLY A 115 -7.80 -14.86 -19.61
C GLY A 115 -9.04 -15.18 -20.45
N LEU A 116 -9.50 -14.23 -21.24
CA LEU A 116 -10.62 -14.42 -22.18
C LEU A 116 -10.29 -15.42 -23.30
N ALA A 117 -9.06 -15.45 -23.78
CA ALA A 117 -8.63 -16.40 -24.80
C ALA A 117 -8.52 -17.85 -24.27
N VAL A 118 -8.03 -18.02 -23.03
CA VAL A 118 -7.81 -19.34 -22.42
C VAL A 118 -9.09 -19.91 -21.80
N ALA A 119 -9.92 -19.08 -21.18
CA ALA A 119 -11.12 -19.51 -20.47
C ALA A 119 -12.29 -18.51 -20.67
N PRO A 120 -12.83 -18.36 -21.89
CA PRO A 120 -13.73 -17.27 -22.27
C PRO A 120 -14.95 -17.16 -21.37
N THR A 121 -15.66 -18.23 -21.12
CA THR A 121 -16.89 -18.21 -20.30
C THR A 121 -16.63 -17.86 -18.85
N ARG A 122 -15.54 -18.39 -18.27
CA ARG A 122 -15.16 -18.12 -16.86
C ARG A 122 -14.66 -16.68 -16.70
N ALA A 123 -13.78 -16.25 -17.61
CA ALA A 123 -13.24 -14.89 -17.58
C ALA A 123 -14.34 -13.85 -17.80
N TRP A 124 -15.23 -14.07 -18.78
CA TRP A 124 -16.39 -13.18 -19.00
C TRP A 124 -17.29 -13.14 -17.78
N GLY A 125 -17.66 -14.29 -17.21
CA GLY A 125 -18.50 -14.36 -16.01
C GLY A 125 -17.87 -13.68 -14.80
N TYR A 126 -16.53 -13.75 -14.64
CA TYR A 126 -15.81 -13.04 -13.56
C TYR A 126 -15.93 -11.51 -13.75
N TRP A 127 -15.59 -10.99 -14.92
CA TRP A 127 -15.62 -9.56 -15.18
C TRP A 127 -17.03 -8.98 -15.14
N TRP A 128 -18.03 -9.76 -15.60
CA TRP A 128 -19.44 -9.37 -15.53
C TRP A 128 -19.90 -9.24 -14.07
N ARG A 129 -19.64 -10.25 -13.23
CA ARG A 129 -20.00 -10.18 -11.80
C ARG A 129 -19.32 -9.01 -11.11
N LEU A 130 -18.04 -8.80 -11.39
CA LEU A 130 -17.29 -7.66 -10.84
C LEU A 130 -17.91 -6.32 -11.24
N ALA A 131 -18.31 -6.17 -12.51
CA ALA A 131 -18.98 -4.98 -13.00
C ALA A 131 -20.35 -4.76 -12.33
N MET A 132 -21.04 -5.84 -11.93
CA MET A 132 -22.31 -5.78 -11.20
C MET A 132 -22.11 -5.58 -9.67
N GLY A 133 -20.87 -5.38 -9.21
CA GLY A 133 -20.55 -5.18 -7.80
C GLY A 133 -20.40 -6.48 -6.98
N ASP A 134 -20.47 -7.64 -7.63
CA ASP A 134 -20.17 -8.93 -7.02
C ASP A 134 -18.69 -9.25 -7.22
N SER A 135 -17.89 -8.94 -6.20
CA SER A 135 -16.45 -9.22 -6.21
C SER A 135 -16.12 -10.71 -6.04
N GLY A 136 -17.12 -11.57 -5.81
CA GLY A 136 -16.93 -12.97 -5.43
C GLY A 136 -16.23 -13.15 -4.08
N ALA A 137 -16.03 -12.06 -3.35
CA ALA A 137 -15.48 -12.12 -2.00
C ALA A 137 -16.53 -12.65 -1.04
N ASN A 138 -16.11 -13.52 -0.12
CA ASN A 138 -17.01 -14.03 0.91
C ASN A 138 -17.38 -12.89 1.88
N MET A 139 -18.54 -12.29 1.67
CA MET A 139 -19.06 -11.19 2.49
C MET A 139 -19.46 -11.65 3.91
N ASP A 140 -19.54 -12.94 4.16
CA ASP A 140 -19.84 -13.48 5.49
C ASP A 140 -18.75 -13.12 6.52
N SER A 141 -17.53 -12.80 6.06
CA SER A 141 -16.43 -12.34 6.91
C SER A 141 -16.34 -10.82 7.06
N SER A 142 -17.32 -10.07 6.53
CA SER A 142 -17.22 -8.61 6.47
C SER A 142 -17.16 -7.94 7.85
N GLY A 143 -17.85 -8.49 8.85
CA GLY A 143 -17.85 -7.96 10.23
C GLY A 143 -16.78 -8.54 11.16
N TRP A 144 -15.97 -9.47 10.74
CA TRP A 144 -14.96 -10.11 11.60
C TRP A 144 -13.91 -9.13 12.11
N LEU A 145 -13.42 -9.33 13.35
CA LEU A 145 -12.31 -8.53 13.92
C LEU A 145 -11.02 -8.60 13.10
N PHE A 146 -10.80 -9.72 12.40
CA PHE A 146 -9.65 -9.91 11.52
C PHE A 146 -9.76 -9.19 10.18
N ASN A 147 -10.98 -8.78 9.79
CA ASN A 147 -11.14 -7.95 8.61
C ASN A 147 -10.87 -6.48 9.00
N LEU A 148 -9.70 -6.00 8.61
CA LEU A 148 -9.16 -4.69 8.92
C LEU A 148 -9.62 -3.59 7.95
N SER A 149 -10.74 -3.79 7.23
CA SER A 149 -11.23 -2.80 6.27
C SER A 149 -12.09 -1.74 6.95
N VAL A 150 -12.08 -0.53 6.38
CA VAL A 150 -12.99 0.56 6.79
C VAL A 150 -14.46 0.11 6.78
N VAL A 151 -14.84 -0.70 5.78
CA VAL A 151 -16.19 -1.25 5.69
C VAL A 151 -16.50 -2.15 6.88
N SER A 152 -15.59 -3.06 7.23
CA SER A 152 -15.77 -3.94 8.38
C SER A 152 -15.79 -3.17 9.70
N ALA A 153 -14.93 -2.16 9.85
CA ALA A 153 -14.92 -1.30 11.01
C ALA A 153 -16.29 -0.63 11.20
N THR A 154 -16.82 0.00 10.17
CA THR A 154 -18.14 0.67 10.25
C THR A 154 -19.29 -0.32 10.48
N GLN A 155 -19.22 -1.52 9.93
CA GLN A 155 -20.22 -2.55 10.19
C GLN A 155 -20.25 -2.99 11.66
N ARG A 156 -19.11 -3.09 12.32
CA ARG A 156 -19.01 -3.39 13.74
C ARG A 156 -19.66 -2.33 14.63
N PHE A 157 -19.65 -1.06 14.21
CA PHE A 157 -20.24 0.05 14.98
C PHE A 157 -21.71 0.33 14.63
N LEU A 158 -22.07 0.23 13.34
CA LEU A 158 -23.34 0.72 12.80
C LEU A 158 -24.29 -0.41 12.35
N GLY A 159 -23.86 -1.67 12.48
CA GLY A 159 -24.58 -2.83 11.94
C GLY A 159 -24.29 -3.06 10.45
N LEU A 160 -24.71 -4.22 9.93
CA LEU A 160 -24.28 -4.72 8.63
C LEU A 160 -24.64 -3.78 7.46
N GLU A 161 -25.90 -3.38 7.33
CA GLU A 161 -26.38 -2.62 6.17
C GLU A 161 -25.94 -1.14 6.22
N THR A 162 -26.21 -0.47 7.33
CA THR A 162 -25.81 0.93 7.51
C THR A 162 -24.29 1.06 7.50
N GLY A 163 -23.58 0.17 8.20
CA GLY A 163 -22.14 0.13 8.25
C GLY A 163 -21.50 -0.12 6.89
N LYS A 164 -22.09 -0.97 6.04
CA LYS A 164 -21.63 -1.20 4.68
C LYS A 164 -21.69 0.08 3.84
N SER A 165 -22.85 0.76 3.85
CA SER A 165 -23.04 1.97 3.04
C SER A 165 -22.14 3.11 3.49
N VAL A 166 -22.07 3.38 4.80
CA VAL A 166 -21.15 4.40 5.36
C VAL A 166 -19.70 4.01 5.14
N GLY A 167 -19.37 2.74 5.33
CA GLY A 167 -18.01 2.21 5.15
C GLY A 167 -17.50 2.37 3.73
N LEU A 168 -18.32 2.12 2.71
CA LEU A 168 -17.94 2.34 1.31
C LEU A 168 -17.68 3.82 1.01
N MET A 169 -18.48 4.73 1.57
CA MET A 169 -18.22 6.17 1.42
C MET A 169 -16.90 6.58 2.09
N LEU A 170 -16.65 6.13 3.32
CA LEU A 170 -15.41 6.42 4.03
C LEU A 170 -14.20 5.78 3.35
N ALA A 171 -14.33 4.56 2.82
CA ALA A 171 -13.29 3.90 2.04
C ALA A 171 -12.92 4.70 0.78
N LEU A 172 -13.92 5.24 0.08
CA LEU A 172 -13.68 6.13 -1.08
C LEU A 172 -12.95 7.40 -0.66
N VAL A 173 -13.36 8.04 0.44
CA VAL A 173 -12.67 9.22 0.98
C VAL A 173 -11.23 8.89 1.35
N LEU A 174 -10.99 7.78 2.06
CA LEU A 174 -9.65 7.32 2.43
C LEU A 174 -8.77 7.10 1.18
N LEU A 175 -9.33 6.48 0.14
CA LEU A 175 -8.62 6.22 -1.11
C LEU A 175 -8.25 7.52 -1.84
N VAL A 176 -9.17 8.49 -1.92
CA VAL A 176 -8.92 9.80 -2.53
C VAL A 176 -7.85 10.58 -1.76
N VAL A 177 -7.95 10.61 -0.43
CA VAL A 177 -6.94 11.25 0.44
C VAL A 177 -5.59 10.56 0.28
N GLY A 178 -5.55 9.22 0.27
CA GLY A 178 -4.34 8.43 0.07
C GLY A 178 -3.69 8.69 -1.30
N LEU A 179 -4.47 8.77 -2.37
CA LEU A 179 -4.00 9.12 -3.72
C LEU A 179 -3.41 10.54 -3.76
N ALA A 180 -4.09 11.52 -3.16
CA ALA A 180 -3.62 12.90 -3.11
C ALA A 180 -2.33 13.00 -2.28
N ALA A 181 -2.29 12.39 -1.09
CA ALA A 181 -1.11 12.36 -0.24
C ALA A 181 0.09 11.72 -0.95
N ALA A 182 -0.13 10.56 -1.59
CA ALA A 182 0.91 9.85 -2.33
C ALA A 182 1.42 10.67 -3.52
N ALA A 183 0.53 11.31 -4.30
CA ALA A 183 0.93 12.13 -5.43
C ALA A 183 1.78 13.33 -5.00
N LEU A 184 1.40 14.00 -3.92
CA LEU A 184 2.16 15.14 -3.38
C LEU A 184 3.48 14.70 -2.74
N ALA A 185 3.50 13.60 -1.97
CA ALA A 185 4.72 13.05 -1.39
C ALA A 185 5.71 12.64 -2.50
N HIS A 186 5.24 11.98 -3.57
CA HIS A 186 6.09 11.63 -4.71
C HIS A 186 6.72 12.86 -5.37
N ARG A 187 5.94 13.94 -5.59
CA ARG A 187 6.45 15.21 -6.16
C ARG A 187 7.52 15.86 -5.30
N ARG A 188 7.60 15.49 -4.02
CA ARG A 188 8.64 15.91 -3.08
C ARG A 188 9.80 14.91 -2.96
N GLY A 189 9.86 13.94 -3.87
CA GLY A 189 10.88 12.91 -3.88
C GLY A 189 10.66 11.78 -2.86
N GLN A 190 9.62 11.84 -2.03
CA GLN A 190 9.30 10.84 -0.99
C GLN A 190 8.57 9.62 -1.59
N SER A 191 9.19 8.97 -2.58
CA SER A 191 8.54 7.90 -3.35
C SER A 191 8.20 6.66 -2.51
N LEU A 192 9.03 6.30 -1.53
CA LEU A 192 8.76 5.15 -0.64
C LEU A 192 7.57 5.43 0.26
N LEU A 193 7.53 6.62 0.88
CA LEU A 193 6.39 7.06 1.68
C LEU A 193 5.11 7.08 0.84
N ALA A 194 5.18 7.63 -0.37
CA ALA A 194 4.06 7.70 -1.30
C ALA A 194 3.47 6.32 -1.60
N LEU A 195 4.32 5.35 -2.00
CA LEU A 195 3.87 4.00 -2.33
C LEU A 195 3.39 3.24 -1.09
N GLY A 196 4.03 3.43 0.08
CA GLY A 196 3.62 2.81 1.33
C GLY A 196 2.24 3.30 1.79
N VAL A 197 2.03 4.63 1.81
CA VAL A 197 0.72 5.24 2.16
C VAL A 197 -0.35 4.77 1.19
N LEU A 198 -0.10 4.84 -0.12
CA LEU A 198 -1.07 4.42 -1.13
C LEU A 198 -1.41 2.94 -1.03
N GLY A 199 -0.42 2.09 -0.81
CA GLY A 199 -0.62 0.65 -0.66
C GLY A 199 -1.48 0.31 0.57
N LEU A 200 -1.22 0.94 1.71
CA LEU A 200 -2.02 0.74 2.92
C LEU A 200 -3.43 1.29 2.78
N THR A 201 -3.59 2.53 2.30
CA THR A 201 -4.92 3.13 2.11
C THR A 201 -5.76 2.33 1.12
N SER A 202 -5.18 1.85 0.01
CA SER A 202 -5.89 1.02 -0.96
C SER A 202 -6.27 -0.35 -0.41
N SER A 203 -5.44 -0.92 0.47
CA SER A 203 -5.73 -2.20 1.11
C SER A 203 -6.88 -2.09 2.10
N LEU A 204 -6.88 -1.04 2.94
CA LEU A 204 -7.93 -0.80 3.94
C LEU A 204 -9.24 -0.27 3.33
N ALA A 205 -9.17 0.42 2.19
CA ALA A 205 -10.35 0.85 1.43
C ALA A 205 -11.06 -0.31 0.70
N ASN A 206 -10.41 -1.47 0.56
CA ASN A 206 -11.06 -2.65 -0.01
C ASN A 206 -12.10 -3.18 1.00
N PRO A 207 -13.28 -3.65 0.57
CA PRO A 207 -14.29 -4.22 1.47
C PRO A 207 -13.80 -5.35 2.36
N ILE A 208 -12.78 -6.07 1.93
CA ILE A 208 -12.10 -7.12 2.71
C ILE A 208 -10.60 -6.82 2.74
N ALA A 209 -10.07 -6.59 3.94
CA ALA A 209 -8.66 -6.33 4.19
C ALA A 209 -8.13 -7.24 5.29
N TRP A 210 -7.34 -8.23 4.92
CA TRP A 210 -6.64 -9.10 5.86
C TRP A 210 -5.23 -8.56 6.13
N ILE A 211 -4.65 -8.98 7.24
CA ILE A 211 -3.30 -8.55 7.63
C ILE A 211 -2.26 -8.75 6.51
N HIS A 212 -2.33 -9.85 5.77
CA HIS A 212 -1.42 -10.14 4.65
C HIS A 212 -1.59 -9.20 3.43
N HIS A 213 -2.61 -8.33 3.42
CA HIS A 213 -2.72 -7.24 2.43
C HIS A 213 -1.83 -6.03 2.78
N LEU A 214 -1.36 -5.93 4.03
CA LEU A 214 -0.68 -4.75 4.56
C LEU A 214 0.85 -4.81 4.42
N VAL A 215 1.37 -5.61 3.49
CA VAL A 215 2.83 -5.73 3.19
C VAL A 215 3.49 -4.40 2.82
N TRP A 216 2.70 -3.39 2.45
CA TRP A 216 3.15 -2.04 2.12
C TRP A 216 3.81 -1.31 3.29
N VAL A 217 3.59 -1.77 4.53
CA VAL A 217 4.27 -1.25 5.73
C VAL A 217 5.80 -1.32 5.59
N LEU A 218 6.33 -2.28 4.83
CA LEU A 218 7.76 -2.36 4.54
C LEU A 218 8.30 -1.09 3.88
N LEU A 219 7.51 -0.47 3.01
CA LEU A 219 7.92 0.77 2.32
C LEU A 219 7.89 1.97 3.27
N LEU A 220 6.99 1.98 4.26
CA LEU A 220 6.99 3.00 5.31
C LEU A 220 8.22 2.87 6.21
N ILE A 221 8.58 1.63 6.59
CA ILE A 221 9.81 1.37 7.37
C ILE A 221 11.03 1.84 6.56
N ALA A 222 11.08 1.47 5.28
CA ALA A 222 12.18 1.88 4.41
C ALA A 222 12.27 3.40 4.24
N ALA A 223 11.15 4.12 4.25
CA ALA A 223 11.12 5.58 4.20
C ALA A 223 11.69 6.24 5.47
N LEU A 224 11.81 5.51 6.58
CA LEU A 224 12.44 6.00 7.83
C LEU A 224 13.95 5.73 7.88
N LEU A 225 14.49 4.88 6.99
CA LEU A 225 15.91 4.54 7.02
C LEU A 225 16.73 5.73 6.54
N PRO A 226 17.87 6.04 7.23
CA PRO A 226 18.80 7.07 6.77
C PRO A 226 19.36 6.74 5.40
N ALA A 227 19.70 7.77 4.61
CA ALA A 227 20.33 7.62 3.29
C ALA A 227 21.62 6.77 3.32
N ALA A 228 22.29 6.68 4.45
CA ALA A 228 23.47 5.84 4.63
C ALA A 228 23.23 4.34 4.35
N PHE A 229 21.96 3.87 4.44
CA PHE A 229 21.60 2.50 4.07
C PHE A 229 21.18 2.35 2.61
N THR A 230 21.03 3.47 1.88
CA THR A 230 20.61 3.52 0.47
C THR A 230 21.76 3.89 -0.46
N THR A 231 23.03 3.67 -0.06
CA THR A 231 24.18 3.88 -0.94
C THR A 231 24.15 2.87 -2.07
N ASP A 232 24.30 3.40 -3.30
CA ASP A 232 24.51 2.61 -4.48
C ASP A 232 25.88 1.87 -4.41
N SER A 233 26.06 0.88 -5.27
CA SER A 233 27.30 0.10 -5.40
C SER A 233 28.54 0.95 -5.78
N SER A 234 28.37 2.23 -6.11
CA SER A 234 29.42 3.20 -6.43
C SER A 234 29.82 4.11 -5.24
N GLY A 235 29.16 3.94 -4.06
CA GLY A 235 29.43 4.75 -2.86
C GLY A 235 28.94 6.20 -2.97
N LYS A 236 28.18 6.54 -4.00
CA LYS A 236 27.52 7.83 -4.09
C LYS A 236 26.17 7.79 -3.37
N HIS A 237 25.90 8.79 -2.54
CA HIS A 237 24.58 8.98 -1.98
C HIS A 237 23.58 9.13 -3.14
N ALA A 238 22.50 8.35 -3.12
CA ALA A 238 21.38 8.59 -4.02
C ALA A 238 20.89 10.03 -3.73
N ASP A 239 20.87 10.89 -4.75
CA ASP A 239 20.31 12.25 -4.68
C ASP A 239 18.77 12.20 -4.52
N GLY A 240 18.30 11.50 -3.50
CA GLY A 240 16.90 11.40 -3.12
C GLY A 240 16.70 11.98 -1.71
N PRO A 241 15.55 12.60 -1.44
CA PRO A 241 15.25 13.11 -0.11
C PRO A 241 15.32 11.98 0.90
N THR A 242 16.04 12.24 1.97
CA THR A 242 16.33 11.28 3.04
C THR A 242 15.22 11.28 4.08
N SER A 243 15.22 10.28 4.96
CA SER A 243 14.32 10.27 6.13
C SER A 243 14.47 11.51 7.03
N GLU A 244 15.59 12.23 6.91
CA GLU A 244 15.84 13.48 7.64
C GLU A 244 14.87 14.59 7.25
N ASP A 245 14.29 14.53 6.05
CA ASP A 245 13.33 15.52 5.56
C ASP A 245 11.91 15.33 6.11
N LEU A 246 11.63 14.16 6.75
CA LEU A 246 10.33 13.91 7.34
C LEU A 246 10.21 14.59 8.73
N PRO A 247 9.13 15.36 8.99
CA PRO A 247 8.89 15.96 10.30
C PRO A 247 8.87 14.89 11.42
N SER A 248 9.42 15.24 12.59
CA SER A 248 9.45 14.33 13.74
C SER A 248 8.08 13.72 14.08
N PRO A 249 6.95 14.45 14.10
CA PRO A 249 5.64 13.85 14.35
C PRO A 249 5.26 12.78 13.32
N MET A 250 5.62 12.98 12.07
CA MET A 250 5.33 12.01 11.00
C MET A 250 6.17 10.74 11.16
N ARG A 251 7.43 10.85 11.57
CA ARG A 251 8.28 9.68 11.87
C ARG A 251 7.66 8.84 12.99
N TRP A 252 7.21 9.48 14.08
CA TRP A 252 6.53 8.80 15.17
C TRP A 252 5.23 8.13 14.73
N LEU A 253 4.46 8.79 13.87
CA LEU A 253 3.22 8.21 13.34
C LEU A 253 3.50 6.98 12.47
N VAL A 254 4.52 7.03 11.60
CA VAL A 254 4.95 5.87 10.81
C VAL A 254 5.40 4.72 11.72
N LEU A 255 6.18 5.02 12.77
CA LEU A 255 6.57 4.02 13.76
C LEU A 255 5.37 3.42 14.48
N LEU A 256 4.40 4.23 14.87
CA LEU A 256 3.17 3.76 15.53
C LEU A 256 2.35 2.84 14.61
N VAL A 257 2.16 3.22 13.34
CA VAL A 257 1.54 2.36 12.32
C VAL A 257 2.30 1.03 12.21
N THR A 258 3.61 1.08 12.13
CA THR A 258 4.46 -0.10 12.01
C THR A 258 4.33 -1.02 13.23
N ILE A 259 4.44 -0.47 14.44
CA ILE A 259 4.32 -1.23 15.70
C ILE A 259 2.95 -1.91 15.76
N TRP A 260 1.88 -1.18 15.43
CA TRP A 260 0.53 -1.76 15.41
C TRP A 260 0.41 -2.92 14.44
N MET A 261 0.94 -2.76 13.21
CA MET A 261 0.93 -3.81 12.19
C MET A 261 1.78 -5.03 12.58
N CYS A 262 2.80 -4.85 13.43
CA CYS A 262 3.64 -5.95 13.93
C CYS A 262 2.99 -6.69 15.09
N THR A 263 2.39 -5.97 16.03
CA THR A 263 1.92 -6.53 17.31
C THR A 263 0.49 -7.06 17.24
N GLN A 264 -0.34 -6.53 16.35
CA GLN A 264 -1.75 -6.88 16.16
C GLN A 264 -2.51 -7.07 17.49
N PRO A 265 -2.60 -6.06 18.35
CA PRO A 265 -3.14 -6.22 19.69
C PRO A 265 -4.61 -6.67 19.69
N GLN A 266 -5.36 -6.43 18.61
CA GLN A 266 -6.72 -6.95 18.45
C GLN A 266 -6.80 -8.49 18.47
N LEU A 267 -5.72 -9.20 18.10
CA LEU A 267 -5.68 -10.66 18.10
C LEU A 267 -5.39 -11.25 19.48
N THR A 268 -4.70 -10.47 20.33
CA THR A 268 -4.32 -10.92 21.67
C THR A 268 -5.37 -10.63 22.72
N ILE A 269 -6.25 -9.64 22.46
CA ILE A 269 -7.26 -9.15 23.39
C ILE A 269 -8.66 -9.68 23.04
N GLY A 270 -8.96 -9.81 21.75
CA GLY A 270 -10.20 -10.45 21.29
C GLY A 270 -10.05 -11.98 21.34
N GLY A 271 -10.97 -12.67 21.98
CA GLY A 271 -11.02 -14.13 22.02
C GLY A 271 -11.06 -14.77 20.62
N ALA A 272 -11.32 -16.07 20.54
CA ALA A 272 -11.41 -16.79 19.27
C ALA A 272 -12.38 -16.09 18.29
N PRO A 273 -12.14 -16.16 16.96
CA PRO A 273 -12.98 -15.50 15.98
C PRO A 273 -14.44 -15.96 16.13
N HIS A 274 -15.33 -15.00 16.34
CA HIS A 274 -16.76 -15.25 16.44
C HIS A 274 -17.37 -15.21 15.03
N ALA A 275 -18.45 -15.97 14.84
CA ALA A 275 -19.19 -15.97 13.59
C ALA A 275 -19.82 -14.59 13.32
N VAL A 276 -20.16 -14.31 12.06
CA VAL A 276 -20.76 -13.03 11.61
C VAL A 276 -22.03 -12.69 12.40
N GLU A 277 -22.77 -13.69 12.83
CA GLU A 277 -23.98 -13.56 13.66
C GLU A 277 -23.71 -12.90 15.01
N GLU A 278 -22.46 -12.92 15.49
CA GLU A 278 -22.03 -12.39 16.79
C GLU A 278 -21.39 -10.98 16.72
N ILE A 279 -21.51 -10.24 15.60
CA ILE A 279 -20.97 -8.86 15.47
C ILE A 279 -21.44 -7.95 16.63
N HIS A 280 -22.63 -8.19 17.13
CA HIS A 280 -23.18 -7.47 18.28
C HIS A 280 -22.55 -7.88 19.62
N GLY A 281 -21.86 -9.02 19.70
CA GLY A 281 -21.17 -9.51 20.89
C GLY A 281 -19.85 -8.81 21.21
N TYR A 282 -19.27 -8.09 20.25
CA TYR A 282 -18.02 -7.37 20.50
C TYR A 282 -18.21 -6.18 21.43
N THR A 283 -17.32 -6.07 22.41
CA THR A 283 -17.25 -4.90 23.30
C THR A 283 -16.84 -3.65 22.52
N ALA A 284 -17.15 -2.47 23.04
CA ALA A 284 -16.70 -1.21 22.43
C ALA A 284 -15.18 -1.14 22.26
N TRP A 285 -14.44 -1.71 23.23
CA TRP A 285 -12.99 -1.76 23.20
C TRP A 285 -12.44 -2.64 22.07
N GLU A 286 -13.00 -3.83 21.87
CA GLU A 286 -12.61 -4.73 20.76
C GLU A 286 -12.87 -4.07 19.40
N LYS A 287 -14.02 -3.41 19.24
CA LYS A 287 -14.35 -2.66 18.02
C LYS A 287 -13.34 -1.53 17.74
N ILE A 288 -12.96 -0.78 18.78
CA ILE A 288 -11.97 0.30 18.67
C ILE A 288 -10.60 -0.26 18.27
N LEU A 289 -10.12 -1.31 18.97
CA LEU A 289 -8.83 -1.93 18.67
C LEU A 289 -8.77 -2.46 17.24
N ALA A 290 -9.85 -3.10 16.77
CA ALA A 290 -9.91 -3.61 15.41
C ALA A 290 -10.00 -2.51 14.34
N ALA A 291 -10.46 -1.30 14.70
CA ALA A 291 -10.51 -0.14 13.80
C ALA A 291 -9.22 0.70 13.82
N MET A 292 -8.30 0.45 14.76
CA MET A 292 -7.07 1.25 14.88
C MET A 292 -6.20 1.28 13.62
N PRO A 293 -6.03 0.17 12.85
CA PRO A 293 -5.30 0.23 11.59
C PRO A 293 -5.87 1.28 10.62
N ASP A 294 -7.20 1.33 10.49
CA ASP A 294 -7.89 2.30 9.63
C ASP A 294 -7.64 3.74 10.10
N ILE A 295 -7.79 3.97 11.42
CA ILE A 295 -7.60 5.28 12.03
C ILE A 295 -6.15 5.74 11.85
N LEU A 296 -5.18 4.91 12.17
CA LEU A 296 -3.76 5.25 12.08
C LEU A 296 -3.33 5.55 10.64
N VAL A 297 -3.79 4.74 9.68
CA VAL A 297 -3.46 4.95 8.27
C VAL A 297 -4.18 6.18 7.71
N ALA A 298 -5.42 6.45 8.13
CA ALA A 298 -6.14 7.68 7.76
C ALA A 298 -5.42 8.92 8.31
N VAL A 299 -5.03 8.91 9.58
CA VAL A 299 -4.26 10.00 10.20
C VAL A 299 -2.92 10.19 9.49
N LEU A 300 -2.22 9.10 9.14
CA LEU A 300 -0.96 9.19 8.38
C LEU A 300 -1.19 9.83 7.00
N ALA A 301 -2.19 9.38 6.25
CA ALA A 301 -2.48 9.91 4.92
C ALA A 301 -2.83 11.40 4.96
N VAL A 302 -3.68 11.82 5.93
CA VAL A 302 -4.02 13.22 6.15
C VAL A 302 -2.79 14.04 6.57
N SER A 303 -1.95 13.52 7.47
CA SER A 303 -0.74 14.20 7.93
C SER A 303 0.25 14.42 6.79
N VAL A 304 0.45 13.42 5.92
CA VAL A 304 1.29 13.54 4.72
C VAL A 304 0.71 14.58 3.77
N LEU A 305 -0.59 14.56 3.54
CA LEU A 305 -1.28 15.53 2.69
C LEU A 305 -1.09 16.96 3.19
N VAL A 306 -1.38 17.20 4.48
CA VAL A 306 -1.26 18.53 5.13
C VAL A 306 0.18 19.02 5.09
N TRP A 307 1.15 18.18 5.46
CA TRP A 307 2.57 18.53 5.39
C TRP A 307 3.00 18.93 3.99
N CYS A 308 2.62 18.17 2.97
CA CYS A 308 2.93 18.52 1.60
C CYS A 308 2.30 19.85 1.15
N LEU A 309 1.07 20.14 1.57
CA LEU A 309 0.39 21.40 1.23
C LEU A 309 1.01 22.61 1.95
N GLN A 310 1.41 22.47 3.22
CA GLN A 310 2.07 23.53 3.97
C GLN A 310 3.38 23.95 3.31
N MET A 311 4.23 22.99 2.98
CA MET A 311 5.49 23.28 2.30
C MET A 311 5.30 23.92 0.91
N GLN A 312 4.20 23.68 0.20
CA GLN A 312 3.89 24.40 -1.05
C GLN A 312 3.61 25.87 -0.80
N ARG A 313 2.89 26.20 0.26
CA ARG A 313 2.59 27.59 0.63
C ARG A 313 3.84 28.37 1.01
N ASP A 314 4.76 27.74 1.71
CA ASP A 314 6.01 28.38 2.15
C ASP A 314 6.92 28.71 0.96
N THR A 315 7.04 27.79 -0.02
CA THR A 315 7.82 28.06 -1.24
C THR A 315 7.24 29.18 -2.11
N THR A 316 5.91 29.32 -2.15
CA THR A 316 5.28 30.44 -2.89
C THR A 316 5.40 31.78 -2.18
N ARG A 317 5.54 31.80 -0.86
CA ARG A 317 5.74 33.05 -0.07
C ARG A 317 7.18 33.57 -0.11
N THR A 318 8.16 32.70 -0.34
CA THR A 318 9.58 33.05 -0.35
C THR A 318 10.12 33.43 -1.73
N GLN A 319 9.33 33.33 -2.80
CA GLN A 319 9.70 33.93 -4.08
C GLN A 319 9.51 35.46 -3.99
N PRO A 320 10.58 36.28 -4.10
CA PRO A 320 10.43 37.72 -4.20
C PRO A 320 9.57 38.03 -5.43
N MET A 321 8.60 38.93 -5.30
CA MET A 321 8.06 39.60 -6.49
C MET A 321 9.24 40.28 -7.15
N GLU A 322 9.76 39.69 -8.25
CA GLU A 322 10.59 40.45 -9.18
C GLU A 322 9.69 41.59 -9.65
N SER A 323 9.95 42.76 -9.07
CA SER A 323 9.31 44.01 -9.45
C SER A 323 9.65 44.24 -10.91
N ASP A 324 8.64 44.32 -11.75
CA ASP A 324 8.67 45.03 -13.01
C ASP A 324 9.34 46.39 -12.79
N VAL A 325 10.60 46.49 -13.11
CA VAL A 325 11.31 47.75 -13.34
C VAL A 325 11.77 47.70 -14.78
N SER A 326 10.97 48.19 -15.64
CA SER A 326 11.33 48.63 -17.00
C SER A 326 11.08 50.12 -17.08
#